data_ede91cd59eb8cb864e2bdb8c17aabb53
#
_entry.id   ede91cd59eb8cb864e2bdb8c17aabb53
#
_cell.length_a   1.000
_cell.length_b   1.000
_cell.length_c   1.000
_cell.angle_alpha   90.00
_cell.angle_beta   90.00
_cell.angle_gamma   90.00
#
_symmetry.space_group_name_H-M   'P 1'
#
loop_
_entity.id
_entity.type
_entity.pdbx_description
1 polymer ?
#
loop_
_entity_poly.entity_id
_entity_poly.type
_entity_poly.pdbx_seq_one_letter_code
_entity_poly.pdbx_strand_id
1 'polypeptide(L)'
;MEQKTVKIGNPDKTAAIFGSCDENVKLIERKFGVDIHNKEVDDGDAVIISGVDGEAVRNAAAAFSYLVDVASYNDNISDQTVNYVSDMVADGRGNELSKLGDDCICITSRGKPVKAKTVGQKYYIDAIKKNTIVLGVGPAGTGKTFLAVAMAVKALREKQVSRIILSRPAIEAGEKLGFLPGDLQSKIDPYLRPLYDALFEMMGPENYQRHIEKQTIEIAPLAYMRGRTLDDSFIILDEAQNATPEQMKMFLTRLGFNSKAVVTGDLTQTDLPAGQKSGLATAVQILDGIDDIAIHRFTDRDVVRNKLVQKIILAYEKHDREIALKAAKNKEAQKFKYNKKTQSEDK
;
A
#
# COMPACT_ATOMS: atom_id res chain seq x y z
N MET A 1 -25.36 -18.78 26.24
CA MET A 1 -25.09 -18.70 24.81
C MET A 1 -25.71 -17.39 24.36
N GLU A 2 -24.92 -16.46 23.87
CA GLU A 2 -25.38 -15.16 23.37
C GLU A 2 -25.69 -15.27 21.88
N GLN A 3 -26.73 -14.58 21.44
CA GLN A 3 -27.13 -14.58 20.04
C GLN A 3 -27.37 -13.15 19.54
N LYS A 4 -27.00 -12.89 18.29
CA LYS A 4 -27.26 -11.62 17.61
C LYS A 4 -27.73 -11.87 16.19
N THR A 5 -28.76 -11.13 15.75
CA THR A 5 -29.29 -11.23 14.39
C THR A 5 -28.83 -10.02 13.58
N VAL A 6 -28.31 -10.27 12.38
CA VAL A 6 -27.93 -9.22 11.40
C VAL A 6 -28.79 -9.40 10.17
N LYS A 7 -29.54 -8.38 9.78
CA LYS A 7 -30.35 -8.36 8.55
C LYS A 7 -29.46 -8.12 7.34
N ILE A 8 -29.67 -8.88 6.26
CA ILE A 8 -28.97 -8.73 4.97
C ILE A 8 -29.88 -8.03 3.95
N GLY A 9 -31.15 -8.41 3.94
CA GLY A 9 -32.18 -7.88 3.06
C GLY A 9 -32.29 -8.67 1.75
N ASN A 10 -31.49 -8.37 0.74
CA ASN A 10 -31.60 -8.97 -0.60
C ASN A 10 -30.77 -10.28 -0.71
N PRO A 11 -31.34 -11.38 -1.29
CA PRO A 11 -30.63 -12.63 -1.56
C PRO A 11 -29.33 -12.49 -2.37
N ASP A 12 -29.30 -11.57 -3.33
CA ASP A 12 -28.07 -11.32 -4.11
C ASP A 12 -26.91 -10.85 -3.23
N LYS A 13 -27.19 -10.03 -2.20
CA LYS A 13 -26.19 -9.62 -1.21
C LYS A 13 -25.74 -10.78 -0.34
N THR A 14 -26.67 -11.70 0.00
CA THR A 14 -26.34 -12.90 0.75
C THR A 14 -25.29 -13.72 0.01
N ALA A 15 -25.49 -13.99 -1.28
CA ALA A 15 -24.53 -14.71 -2.10
C ALA A 15 -23.15 -14.00 -2.17
N ALA A 16 -23.13 -12.68 -2.32
CA ALA A 16 -21.91 -11.89 -2.35
C ALA A 16 -21.14 -11.92 -1.01
N ILE A 17 -21.86 -11.87 0.12
CA ILE A 17 -21.28 -11.89 1.48
C ILE A 17 -20.76 -13.28 1.82
N PHE A 18 -21.56 -14.33 1.55
CA PHE A 18 -21.21 -15.71 1.89
C PHE A 18 -20.01 -16.21 1.07
N GLY A 19 -19.89 -15.75 -0.19
CA GLY A 19 -18.86 -16.21 -1.10
C GLY A 19 -19.07 -17.64 -1.58
N SER A 20 -18.14 -18.17 -2.35
CA SER A 20 -18.22 -19.54 -2.86
C SER A 20 -18.20 -20.57 -1.73
N CYS A 21 -19.20 -21.44 -1.65
CA CYS A 21 -19.30 -22.49 -0.62
C CYS A 21 -19.20 -21.96 0.83
N ASP A 22 -19.71 -20.77 1.10
CA ASP A 22 -19.73 -20.10 2.41
C ASP A 22 -18.33 -19.83 2.98
N GLU A 23 -17.33 -19.69 2.11
CA GLU A 23 -15.93 -19.49 2.54
C GLU A 23 -15.77 -18.25 3.42
N ASN A 24 -16.46 -17.17 3.09
CA ASN A 24 -16.41 -15.92 3.84
C ASN A 24 -17.04 -16.07 5.24
N VAL A 25 -18.15 -16.77 5.36
CA VAL A 25 -18.79 -17.07 6.64
C VAL A 25 -17.86 -17.90 7.52
N LYS A 26 -17.28 -18.98 6.95
CA LYS A 26 -16.31 -19.83 7.64
C LYS A 26 -15.05 -19.09 8.10
N LEU A 27 -14.67 -18.01 7.43
CA LEU A 27 -13.56 -17.14 7.87
C LEU A 27 -13.95 -16.39 9.14
N ILE A 28 -15.15 -15.82 9.20
CA ILE A 28 -15.65 -15.08 10.37
C ILE A 28 -15.84 -16.03 11.55
N GLU A 29 -16.48 -17.19 11.33
CA GLU A 29 -16.68 -18.23 12.37
C GLU A 29 -15.35 -18.62 13.01
N ARG A 30 -14.36 -18.96 12.19
CA ARG A 30 -13.01 -19.34 12.66
C ARG A 30 -12.29 -18.21 13.37
N LYS A 31 -12.47 -16.97 12.93
CA LYS A 31 -11.79 -15.81 13.51
C LYS A 31 -12.31 -15.47 14.90
N PHE A 32 -13.62 -15.53 15.10
CA PHE A 32 -14.27 -15.13 16.33
C PHE A 32 -14.72 -16.32 17.22
N GLY A 33 -14.68 -17.55 16.72
CA GLY A 33 -15.16 -18.73 17.47
C GLY A 33 -16.66 -18.74 17.69
N VAL A 34 -17.41 -18.39 16.65
CA VAL A 34 -18.88 -18.30 16.65
C VAL A 34 -19.47 -19.21 15.57
N ASP A 35 -20.76 -19.52 15.71
CA ASP A 35 -21.55 -20.22 14.68
C ASP A 35 -22.46 -19.20 13.97
N ILE A 36 -22.54 -19.25 12.65
CA ILE A 36 -23.31 -18.34 11.81
C ILE A 36 -24.30 -19.15 10.96
N HIS A 37 -25.57 -18.92 11.12
CA HIS A 37 -26.65 -19.61 10.38
C HIS A 37 -27.49 -18.61 9.59
N ASN A 38 -27.79 -18.93 8.33
CA ASN A 38 -28.77 -18.19 7.56
C ASN A 38 -30.17 -18.39 8.10
N LYS A 39 -30.97 -17.33 8.09
CA LYS A 39 -32.37 -17.34 8.49
C LYS A 39 -33.17 -16.47 7.53
N GLU A 40 -34.22 -17.06 6.96
CA GLU A 40 -35.22 -16.30 6.24
C GLU A 40 -36.09 -15.50 7.21
N VAL A 41 -36.33 -14.24 6.92
CA VAL A 41 -37.21 -13.34 7.67
C VAL A 41 -38.16 -12.64 6.73
N ASP A 42 -39.25 -12.07 7.24
CA ASP A 42 -40.34 -11.50 6.41
C ASP A 42 -39.83 -10.45 5.39
N ASP A 43 -38.75 -9.76 5.69
CA ASP A 43 -38.13 -8.68 4.85
C ASP A 43 -36.88 -9.15 4.11
N GLY A 44 -36.69 -10.45 3.85
CA GLY A 44 -35.51 -11.01 3.15
C GLY A 44 -34.62 -11.89 4.02
N ASP A 45 -33.33 -11.90 3.74
CA ASP A 45 -32.36 -12.75 4.46
C ASP A 45 -31.78 -12.06 5.70
N ALA A 46 -31.49 -12.85 6.71
CA ALA A 46 -30.75 -12.47 7.90
C ALA A 46 -29.79 -13.59 8.32
N VAL A 47 -28.81 -13.30 9.15
CA VAL A 47 -28.00 -14.31 9.83
C VAL A 47 -28.18 -14.24 11.33
N ILE A 48 -28.17 -15.42 11.96
CA ILE A 48 -28.08 -15.56 13.40
C ILE A 48 -26.63 -15.93 13.72
N ILE A 49 -25.98 -15.11 14.53
CA ILE A 49 -24.63 -15.32 15.04
C ILE A 49 -24.73 -15.71 16.50
N SER A 50 -24.22 -16.88 16.86
CA SER A 50 -24.29 -17.44 18.20
C SER A 50 -22.93 -17.91 18.68
N GLY A 51 -22.71 -17.81 19.99
CA GLY A 51 -21.46 -18.23 20.63
C GLY A 51 -21.52 -18.24 22.14
N VAL A 52 -20.48 -18.75 22.76
CA VAL A 52 -20.34 -18.79 24.22
C VAL A 52 -19.88 -17.43 24.75
N ASP A 53 -18.97 -16.78 24.03
CA ASP A 53 -18.42 -15.46 24.36
C ASP A 53 -19.25 -14.35 23.71
N GLY A 54 -19.87 -13.51 24.53
CA GLY A 54 -20.69 -12.40 24.07
C GLY A 54 -19.90 -11.30 23.36
N GLU A 55 -18.63 -11.10 23.67
CA GLU A 55 -17.79 -10.15 22.97
C GLU A 55 -17.47 -10.65 21.55
N ALA A 56 -17.14 -11.92 21.41
CA ALA A 56 -16.94 -12.57 20.12
C ALA A 56 -18.18 -12.48 19.23
N VAL A 57 -19.38 -12.70 19.78
CA VAL A 57 -20.66 -12.58 19.05
C VAL A 57 -20.89 -11.12 18.59
N ARG A 58 -20.63 -10.14 19.46
CA ARG A 58 -20.75 -8.71 19.11
C ARG A 58 -19.79 -8.32 17.99
N ASN A 59 -18.55 -8.77 18.07
CA ASN A 59 -17.52 -8.47 17.08
C ASN A 59 -17.84 -9.15 15.73
N ALA A 60 -18.24 -10.40 15.72
CA ALA A 60 -18.68 -11.11 14.51
C ALA A 60 -19.87 -10.40 13.87
N ALA A 61 -20.85 -9.96 14.66
CA ALA A 61 -22.01 -9.22 14.16
C ALA A 61 -21.65 -7.86 13.58
N ALA A 62 -20.70 -7.13 14.19
CA ALA A 62 -20.21 -5.88 13.66
C ALA A 62 -19.45 -6.07 12.35
N ALA A 63 -18.59 -7.09 12.24
CA ALA A 63 -17.89 -7.44 11.00
C ALA A 63 -18.89 -7.81 9.90
N PHE A 64 -19.88 -8.63 10.22
CA PHE A 64 -20.90 -9.04 9.27
C PHE A 64 -21.76 -7.85 8.79
N SER A 65 -22.17 -6.97 9.70
CA SER A 65 -22.93 -5.75 9.34
C SER A 65 -22.17 -4.88 8.35
N TYR A 66 -20.86 -4.70 8.57
CA TYR A 66 -20.04 -3.95 7.62
C TYR A 66 -19.95 -4.62 6.24
N LEU A 67 -19.88 -5.96 6.19
CA LEU A 67 -19.90 -6.67 4.91
C LEU A 67 -21.24 -6.51 4.18
N VAL A 68 -22.36 -6.39 4.90
CA VAL A 68 -23.67 -6.04 4.33
C VAL A 68 -23.64 -4.65 3.67
N ASP A 69 -22.99 -3.68 4.31
CA ASP A 69 -22.81 -2.35 3.74
C ASP A 69 -21.94 -2.41 2.46
N VAL A 70 -20.83 -3.17 2.50
CA VAL A 70 -19.94 -3.37 1.34
C VAL A 70 -20.68 -4.03 0.18
N ALA A 71 -21.52 -5.03 0.44
CA ALA A 71 -22.34 -5.72 -0.58
C ALA A 71 -23.36 -4.80 -1.27
N SER A 72 -23.61 -3.62 -0.71
CA SER A 72 -24.53 -2.64 -1.34
C SER A 72 -23.92 -1.95 -2.56
N TYR A 73 -22.58 -1.96 -2.69
CA TYR A 73 -21.85 -1.31 -3.77
C TYR A 73 -20.73 -2.18 -4.38
N ASN A 74 -20.62 -3.44 -3.97
CA ASN A 74 -19.62 -4.38 -4.48
C ASN A 74 -20.16 -5.80 -4.47
N ASP A 75 -20.46 -6.34 -5.64
CA ASP A 75 -21.03 -7.67 -5.82
C ASP A 75 -20.05 -8.82 -5.52
N ASN A 76 -18.79 -8.52 -5.29
CA ASN A 76 -17.75 -9.52 -5.00
C ASN A 76 -16.92 -9.13 -3.79
N ILE A 77 -17.20 -9.75 -2.66
CA ILE A 77 -16.46 -9.58 -1.42
C ILE A 77 -15.34 -10.61 -1.37
N SER A 78 -14.10 -10.14 -1.46
CA SER A 78 -12.94 -11.02 -1.40
C SER A 78 -12.63 -11.45 0.04
N ASP A 79 -12.02 -12.62 0.20
CA ASP A 79 -11.46 -13.08 1.48
C ASP A 79 -10.54 -12.04 2.16
N GLN A 80 -9.82 -11.23 1.37
CA GLN A 80 -8.98 -10.15 1.90
C GLN A 80 -9.83 -9.09 2.60
N THR A 81 -10.96 -8.73 2.02
CA THR A 81 -11.92 -7.79 2.62
C THR A 81 -12.47 -8.35 3.92
N VAL A 82 -12.89 -9.64 3.92
CA VAL A 82 -13.42 -10.30 5.12
C VAL A 82 -12.39 -10.33 6.25
N ASN A 83 -11.14 -10.73 5.94
CA ASN A 83 -10.07 -10.77 6.94
C ASN A 83 -9.75 -9.37 7.47
N TYR A 84 -9.61 -8.37 6.57
CA TYR A 84 -9.34 -6.99 6.98
C TYR A 84 -10.41 -6.43 7.90
N VAL A 85 -11.68 -6.59 7.53
CA VAL A 85 -12.83 -6.17 8.35
C VAL A 85 -12.81 -6.87 9.71
N SER A 86 -12.60 -8.18 9.72
CA SER A 86 -12.55 -8.98 10.95
C SER A 86 -11.40 -8.57 11.86
N ASP A 87 -10.22 -8.27 11.31
CA ASP A 87 -9.06 -7.79 12.05
C ASP A 87 -9.33 -6.40 12.65
N MET A 88 -9.91 -5.48 11.88
CA MET A 88 -10.24 -4.14 12.34
C MET A 88 -11.25 -4.16 13.49
N VAL A 89 -12.26 -5.03 13.40
CA VAL A 89 -13.27 -5.19 14.46
C VAL A 89 -12.66 -5.84 15.70
N ALA A 90 -11.85 -6.90 15.55
CA ALA A 90 -11.17 -7.56 16.67
C ALA A 90 -10.23 -6.60 17.45
N ASP A 91 -9.66 -5.62 16.76
CA ASP A 91 -8.80 -4.57 17.36
C ASP A 91 -9.60 -3.39 17.95
N GLY A 92 -10.93 -3.45 17.99
CA GLY A 92 -11.78 -2.36 18.48
C GLY A 92 -11.88 -1.14 17.56
N ARG A 93 -11.41 -1.24 16.31
CA ARG A 93 -11.37 -0.16 15.30
C ARG A 93 -12.47 -0.30 14.24
N GLY A 94 -13.49 -1.11 14.48
CA GLY A 94 -14.59 -1.34 13.53
C GLY A 94 -15.32 -0.06 13.11
N ASN A 95 -15.39 0.96 13.97
CA ASN A 95 -15.98 2.26 13.67
C ASN A 95 -15.24 3.03 12.55
N GLU A 96 -13.97 2.75 12.31
CA GLU A 96 -13.20 3.39 11.24
C GLU A 96 -13.58 2.85 9.85
N LEU A 97 -14.17 1.67 9.79
CA LEU A 97 -14.60 1.04 8.53
C LEU A 97 -15.66 1.87 7.80
N SER A 98 -16.51 2.59 8.53
CA SER A 98 -17.50 3.50 7.94
C SER A 98 -16.89 4.63 7.09
N LYS A 99 -15.60 4.94 7.30
CA LYS A 99 -14.87 5.95 6.52
C LYS A 99 -14.48 5.47 5.11
N LEU A 100 -14.51 4.15 4.86
CA LEU A 100 -14.12 3.59 3.56
C LEU A 100 -15.07 4.00 2.44
N GLY A 101 -16.36 4.19 2.70
CA GLY A 101 -17.33 4.72 1.76
C GLY A 101 -17.25 4.18 0.32
N ASP A 102 -18.08 4.71 -0.56
CA ASP A 102 -18.11 4.37 -1.98
C ASP A 102 -17.29 5.35 -2.86
N ASP A 103 -16.31 6.06 -2.29
CA ASP A 103 -15.50 7.06 -3.00
C ASP A 103 -14.65 6.44 -4.10
N CYS A 104 -15.15 6.46 -5.33
CA CYS A 104 -14.36 6.10 -6.51
C CYS A 104 -13.34 7.19 -6.82
N ILE A 105 -12.05 6.82 -6.90
CA ILE A 105 -10.97 7.74 -7.29
C ILE A 105 -11.07 7.98 -8.79
N CYS A 106 -11.03 6.91 -9.56
CA CYS A 106 -11.16 6.91 -11.01
C CYS A 106 -11.66 5.54 -11.50
N ILE A 107 -12.04 5.48 -12.77
CA ILE A 107 -12.38 4.23 -13.45
C ILE A 107 -11.19 3.83 -14.32
N THR A 108 -10.76 2.56 -14.23
CA THR A 108 -9.70 1.99 -15.07
C THR A 108 -10.14 1.91 -16.52
N SER A 109 -9.19 1.68 -17.44
CA SER A 109 -9.49 1.46 -18.86
C SER A 109 -10.43 0.28 -19.14
N ARG A 110 -10.53 -0.66 -18.22
CA ARG A 110 -11.42 -1.84 -18.29
C ARG A 110 -12.76 -1.63 -17.57
N GLY A 111 -13.10 -0.41 -17.20
CA GLY A 111 -14.36 -0.09 -16.51
C GLY A 111 -14.39 -0.43 -15.02
N LYS A 112 -13.28 -0.85 -14.42
CA LYS A 112 -13.24 -1.18 -12.98
C LYS A 112 -13.02 0.08 -12.14
N PRO A 113 -13.83 0.32 -11.07
CA PRO A 113 -13.61 1.44 -10.17
C PRO A 113 -12.38 1.21 -9.29
N VAL A 114 -11.55 2.23 -9.14
CA VAL A 114 -10.45 2.27 -8.19
C VAL A 114 -10.94 2.95 -6.91
N LYS A 115 -10.94 2.20 -5.82
CA LYS A 115 -11.40 2.63 -4.49
C LYS A 115 -10.36 2.26 -3.43
N ALA A 116 -10.41 2.93 -2.28
CA ALA A 116 -9.65 2.50 -1.11
C ALA A 116 -10.15 1.13 -0.64
N LYS A 117 -9.24 0.20 -0.42
CA LYS A 117 -9.53 -1.15 0.13
C LYS A 117 -9.25 -1.22 1.63
N THR A 118 -8.50 -0.28 2.18
CA THR A 118 -8.16 -0.18 3.60
C THR A 118 -8.34 1.25 4.10
N VAL A 119 -8.52 1.39 5.40
CA VAL A 119 -8.63 2.71 6.06
C VAL A 119 -7.35 3.53 5.87
N GLY A 120 -6.17 2.86 5.92
CA GLY A 120 -4.90 3.53 5.63
C GLY A 120 -4.84 4.05 4.20
N GLN A 121 -5.32 3.29 3.21
CA GLN A 121 -5.44 3.77 1.84
C GLN A 121 -6.39 4.98 1.71
N LYS A 122 -7.51 4.96 2.44
CA LYS A 122 -8.45 6.09 2.46
C LYS A 122 -7.80 7.35 3.02
N TYR A 123 -7.10 7.25 4.14
CA TYR A 123 -6.38 8.39 4.72
C TYR A 123 -5.28 8.92 3.80
N TYR A 124 -4.57 8.03 3.10
CA TYR A 124 -3.56 8.43 2.12
C TYR A 124 -4.17 9.21 0.95
N ILE A 125 -5.28 8.74 0.39
CA ILE A 125 -6.02 9.44 -0.66
C ILE A 125 -6.48 10.82 -0.18
N ASP A 126 -7.03 10.89 1.04
CA ASP A 126 -7.49 12.15 1.63
C ASP A 126 -6.31 13.12 1.91
N ALA A 127 -5.16 12.59 2.31
CA ALA A 127 -3.93 13.38 2.44
C ALA A 127 -3.49 13.96 1.08
N ILE A 128 -3.51 13.15 0.01
CA ILE A 128 -3.18 13.62 -1.35
C ILE A 128 -4.16 14.70 -1.82
N LYS A 129 -5.45 14.58 -1.51
CA LYS A 129 -6.44 15.60 -1.87
C LYS A 129 -6.16 16.94 -1.19
N LYS A 130 -5.75 16.91 0.08
CA LYS A 130 -5.67 18.09 0.95
C LYS A 130 -4.33 18.82 0.92
N ASN A 131 -3.24 18.14 0.62
CA ASN A 131 -1.89 18.69 0.76
C ASN A 131 -1.16 18.76 -0.58
N THR A 132 -0.25 19.71 -0.70
CA THR A 132 0.60 19.92 -1.88
C THR A 132 1.69 18.84 -1.95
N ILE A 133 2.29 18.45 -0.82
CA ILE A 133 3.31 17.39 -0.77
C ILE A 133 2.83 16.28 0.15
N VAL A 134 2.89 15.05 -0.33
CA VAL A 134 2.55 13.87 0.47
C VAL A 134 3.64 12.81 0.38
N LEU A 135 4.16 12.39 1.54
CA LEU A 135 5.08 11.27 1.65
C LEU A 135 4.28 10.03 2.10
N GLY A 136 4.10 9.08 1.21
CA GLY A 136 3.45 7.78 1.47
C GLY A 136 4.49 6.71 1.78
N VAL A 137 4.64 6.35 3.05
CA VAL A 137 5.70 5.46 3.53
C VAL A 137 5.11 4.19 4.11
N GLY A 138 5.70 3.04 3.82
CA GLY A 138 5.29 1.76 4.41
C GLY A 138 5.57 0.55 3.53
N PRO A 139 5.11 -0.65 3.96
CA PRO A 139 5.46 -1.91 3.33
C PRO A 139 5.04 -2.01 1.86
N ALA A 140 5.74 -2.86 1.10
CA ALA A 140 5.35 -3.19 -0.25
C ALA A 140 3.97 -3.87 -0.28
N GLY A 141 3.16 -3.57 -1.33
CA GLY A 141 1.82 -4.15 -1.48
C GLY A 141 0.70 -3.36 -0.79
N THR A 142 0.98 -2.20 -0.19
CA THR A 142 -0.04 -1.31 0.39
C THR A 142 -0.71 -0.40 -0.65
N GLY A 143 -0.29 -0.46 -1.92
CA GLY A 143 -0.90 0.29 -3.01
C GLY A 143 -0.43 1.74 -3.14
N LYS A 144 0.66 2.15 -2.47
CA LYS A 144 1.18 3.53 -2.47
C LYS A 144 1.29 4.13 -3.87
N THR A 145 2.08 3.51 -4.70
CA THR A 145 2.35 3.95 -6.08
C THR A 145 1.11 3.90 -6.95
N PHE A 146 0.36 2.79 -6.88
CA PHE A 146 -0.87 2.60 -7.64
C PHE A 146 -1.92 3.69 -7.35
N LEU A 147 -2.15 3.99 -6.07
CA LEU A 147 -3.10 5.04 -5.65
C LEU A 147 -2.61 6.43 -6.00
N ALA A 148 -1.30 6.70 -5.89
CA ALA A 148 -0.72 7.97 -6.33
C ALA A 148 -0.92 8.18 -7.83
N VAL A 149 -0.68 7.15 -8.67
CA VAL A 149 -0.93 7.20 -10.12
C VAL A 149 -2.42 7.38 -10.42
N ALA A 150 -3.31 6.69 -9.71
CA ALA A 150 -4.76 6.86 -9.86
C ALA A 150 -5.20 8.31 -9.57
N MET A 151 -4.66 8.92 -8.51
CA MET A 151 -4.91 10.31 -8.15
C MET A 151 -4.35 11.29 -9.20
N ALA A 152 -3.16 11.01 -9.74
CA ALA A 152 -2.56 11.81 -10.81
C ALA A 152 -3.40 11.77 -12.09
N VAL A 153 -3.84 10.57 -12.50
CA VAL A 153 -4.71 10.40 -13.68
C VAL A 153 -6.05 11.10 -13.48
N LYS A 154 -6.62 11.05 -12.27
CA LYS A 154 -7.82 11.81 -11.93
C LYS A 154 -7.59 13.32 -12.09
N ALA A 155 -6.53 13.84 -11.47
CA ALA A 155 -6.19 15.26 -11.53
C ALA A 155 -5.99 15.76 -12.99
N LEU A 156 -5.34 14.94 -13.84
CA LEU A 156 -5.17 15.25 -15.26
C LEU A 156 -6.51 15.24 -16.01
N ARG A 157 -7.37 14.25 -15.78
CA ARG A 157 -8.70 14.16 -16.41
C ARG A 157 -9.62 15.34 -16.01
N GLU A 158 -9.53 15.75 -14.76
CA GLU A 158 -10.28 16.90 -14.21
C GLU A 158 -9.63 18.24 -14.54
N LYS A 159 -8.50 18.26 -15.27
CA LYS A 159 -7.74 19.46 -15.65
C LYS A 159 -7.27 20.28 -14.44
N GLN A 160 -7.07 19.64 -13.29
CA GLN A 160 -6.47 20.27 -12.11
C GLN A 160 -4.97 20.49 -12.34
N VAL A 161 -4.34 19.67 -13.16
CA VAL A 161 -2.95 19.80 -13.61
C VAL A 161 -2.87 19.59 -15.13
N SER A 162 -1.84 20.12 -15.75
CA SER A 162 -1.60 19.98 -17.20
C SER A 162 -0.72 18.75 -17.53
N ARG A 163 0.05 18.26 -16.58
CA ARG A 163 1.03 17.18 -16.79
C ARG A 163 1.11 16.23 -15.60
N ILE A 164 1.49 14.98 -15.89
CA ILE A 164 1.92 14.00 -14.90
C ILE A 164 3.41 13.72 -15.13
N ILE A 165 4.20 13.79 -14.08
CA ILE A 165 5.63 13.49 -14.12
C ILE A 165 5.91 12.38 -13.13
N LEU A 166 6.35 11.23 -13.65
CA LEU A 166 6.71 10.06 -12.85
C LEU A 166 8.23 9.90 -12.85
N SER A 167 8.77 9.78 -11.66
CA SER A 167 10.21 9.65 -11.46
C SER A 167 10.54 8.53 -10.50
N ARG A 168 11.72 7.95 -10.69
CA ARG A 168 12.28 6.92 -9.81
C ARG A 168 13.78 7.10 -9.71
N PRO A 169 14.41 6.89 -8.54
CA PRO A 169 15.85 6.81 -8.44
C PRO A 169 16.35 5.67 -9.31
N ALA A 170 17.29 5.95 -10.21
CA ALA A 170 17.98 4.91 -10.94
C ALA A 170 19.11 4.40 -10.04
N ILE A 171 18.85 3.35 -9.28
CA ILE A 171 19.87 2.62 -8.52
C ILE A 171 19.96 1.24 -9.13
N GLU A 172 21.18 0.85 -9.41
CA GLU A 172 21.54 -0.51 -9.72
C GLU A 172 21.65 -1.30 -8.43
N ALA A 173 20.86 -2.35 -8.30
CA ALA A 173 21.06 -3.36 -7.28
C ALA A 173 22.42 -4.07 -7.54
N GLY A 174 23.51 -3.44 -7.07
CA GLY A 174 24.87 -4.00 -7.17
C GLY A 174 25.56 -3.91 -8.55
N GLU A 175 24.89 -3.45 -9.59
CA GLU A 175 25.46 -3.30 -10.93
C GLU A 175 25.59 -1.81 -11.30
N LYS A 176 26.79 -1.42 -11.78
CA LYS A 176 26.99 -0.06 -12.30
C LYS A 176 26.30 0.05 -13.67
N LEU A 177 25.45 1.08 -13.90
CA LEU A 177 24.73 1.38 -15.18
C LEU A 177 25.63 1.23 -16.43
N GLY A 178 26.93 1.19 -16.24
CA GLY A 178 27.91 0.98 -17.30
C GLY A 178 27.97 -0.42 -17.93
N PHE A 179 27.40 -1.46 -17.30
CA PHE A 179 27.55 -2.85 -17.78
C PHE A 179 26.39 -3.33 -18.69
N LEU A 180 25.23 -2.67 -18.71
CA LEU A 180 24.15 -3.05 -19.62
C LEU A 180 24.41 -2.51 -21.03
N PRO A 181 24.27 -3.31 -22.10
CA PRO A 181 24.35 -2.84 -23.47
C PRO A 181 23.14 -1.96 -23.82
N GLY A 182 23.35 -0.92 -24.63
CA GLY A 182 22.29 0.00 -25.07
C GLY A 182 22.49 1.45 -24.60
N ASP A 183 21.60 2.34 -25.07
CA ASP A 183 21.56 3.73 -24.62
C ASP A 183 21.05 3.83 -23.17
N LEU A 184 21.22 4.99 -22.55
CA LEU A 184 20.86 5.21 -21.16
C LEU A 184 19.37 4.97 -20.91
N GLN A 185 18.53 5.27 -21.88
CA GLN A 185 17.08 5.15 -21.79
C GLN A 185 16.64 3.68 -21.75
N SER A 186 17.19 2.84 -22.62
CA SER A 186 16.90 1.39 -22.62
C SER A 186 17.39 0.66 -21.37
N LYS A 187 18.41 1.19 -20.70
CA LYS A 187 18.92 0.65 -19.42
C LYS A 187 18.02 0.98 -18.23
N ILE A 188 17.32 2.11 -18.27
CA ILE A 188 16.48 2.60 -17.18
C ILE A 188 15.04 2.12 -17.32
N ASP A 189 14.59 1.84 -18.54
CA ASP A 189 13.22 1.44 -18.86
C ASP A 189 12.67 0.28 -18.02
N PRO A 190 13.44 -0.81 -17.73
CA PRO A 190 12.97 -1.89 -16.87
C PRO A 190 12.61 -1.43 -15.45
N TYR A 191 13.32 -0.45 -14.90
CA TYR A 191 13.05 0.08 -13.55
C TYR A 191 11.80 0.96 -13.49
N LEU A 192 11.39 1.52 -14.61
CA LEU A 192 10.20 2.36 -14.74
C LEU A 192 8.93 1.56 -15.09
N ARG A 193 9.08 0.25 -15.40
CA ARG A 193 7.98 -0.61 -15.84
C ARG A 193 6.78 -0.64 -14.90
N PRO A 194 6.92 -0.70 -13.57
CA PRO A 194 5.77 -0.65 -12.67
C PRO A 194 4.94 0.63 -12.80
N LEU A 195 5.55 1.75 -13.17
CA LEU A 195 4.85 3.02 -13.42
C LEU A 195 4.08 2.97 -14.73
N TYR A 196 4.65 2.37 -15.78
CA TYR A 196 3.95 2.13 -17.03
C TYR A 196 2.73 1.23 -16.83
N ASP A 197 2.89 0.12 -16.09
CA ASP A 197 1.80 -0.83 -15.83
C ASP A 197 0.64 -0.16 -15.11
N ALA A 198 0.92 0.68 -14.12
CA ALA A 198 -0.11 1.43 -13.40
C ALA A 198 -0.84 2.42 -14.34
N LEU A 199 -0.12 3.15 -15.19
CA LEU A 199 -0.74 4.05 -16.17
C LEU A 199 -1.58 3.30 -17.21
N PHE A 200 -1.09 2.15 -17.70
CA PHE A 200 -1.83 1.32 -18.67
C PHE A 200 -3.13 0.80 -18.06
N GLU A 201 -3.11 0.39 -16.79
CA GLU A 201 -4.33 -0.04 -16.10
C GLU A 201 -5.33 1.11 -16.00
N MET A 202 -4.89 2.33 -15.69
CA MET A 202 -5.77 3.48 -15.49
C MET A 202 -6.37 4.02 -16.78
N MET A 203 -5.59 4.12 -17.87
CA MET A 203 -6.02 4.83 -19.07
C MET A 203 -6.02 4.01 -20.35
N GLY A 204 -5.44 2.82 -20.34
CA GLY A 204 -5.25 1.97 -21.51
C GLY A 204 -4.06 2.40 -22.38
N PRO A 205 -3.54 1.49 -23.22
CA PRO A 205 -2.34 1.73 -24.02
C PRO A 205 -2.49 2.87 -25.01
N GLU A 206 -3.63 2.98 -25.69
CA GLU A 206 -3.86 4.03 -26.71
C GLU A 206 -3.87 5.44 -26.10
N ASN A 207 -4.59 5.65 -24.99
CA ASN A 207 -4.62 6.94 -24.33
C ASN A 207 -3.27 7.29 -23.72
N TYR A 208 -2.59 6.31 -23.15
CA TYR A 208 -1.24 6.49 -22.65
C TYR A 208 -0.31 6.98 -23.77
N GLN A 209 -0.30 6.32 -24.94
CA GLN A 209 0.55 6.71 -26.06
C GLN A 209 0.26 8.15 -26.52
N ARG A 210 -1.01 8.55 -26.63
CA ARG A 210 -1.40 9.93 -26.97
C ARG A 210 -0.88 10.96 -25.95
N HIS A 211 -0.87 10.61 -24.66
CA HIS A 211 -0.36 11.50 -23.61
C HIS A 211 1.16 11.63 -23.65
N ILE A 212 1.89 10.57 -23.96
CA ILE A 212 3.35 10.60 -24.17
C ILE A 212 3.70 11.47 -25.38
N GLU A 213 3.04 11.27 -26.53
CA GLU A 213 3.26 12.06 -27.75
C GLU A 213 2.97 13.56 -27.54
N LYS A 214 1.98 13.89 -26.71
CA LYS A 214 1.65 15.26 -26.32
C LYS A 214 2.53 15.81 -25.18
N GLN A 215 3.44 15.02 -24.65
CA GLN A 215 4.27 15.35 -23.50
C GLN A 215 3.46 15.78 -22.24
N THR A 216 2.21 15.32 -22.13
CA THR A 216 1.37 15.53 -20.93
C THR A 216 1.61 14.45 -19.88
N ILE A 217 2.28 13.36 -20.22
CA ILE A 217 2.84 12.37 -19.30
C ILE A 217 4.32 12.22 -19.63
N GLU A 218 5.15 12.34 -18.62
CA GLU A 218 6.58 12.15 -18.69
C GLU A 218 7.02 11.12 -17.65
N ILE A 219 7.84 10.16 -18.05
CA ILE A 219 8.46 9.20 -17.14
C ILE A 219 9.97 9.31 -17.29
N ALA A 220 10.66 9.70 -16.25
CA ALA A 220 12.08 10.00 -16.32
C ALA A 220 12.81 9.66 -15.00
N PRO A 221 14.10 9.28 -15.08
CA PRO A 221 14.92 9.10 -13.90
C PRO A 221 15.01 10.38 -13.06
N LEU A 222 15.15 10.21 -11.75
CA LEU A 222 15.27 11.33 -10.81
C LEU A 222 16.37 12.33 -11.20
N ALA A 223 17.48 11.86 -11.75
CA ALA A 223 18.58 12.72 -12.19
C ALA A 223 18.16 13.76 -13.24
N TYR A 224 17.15 13.48 -14.06
CA TYR A 224 16.66 14.38 -15.12
C TYR A 224 15.77 15.51 -14.60
N MET A 225 15.46 15.51 -13.31
CA MET A 225 14.68 16.58 -12.68
C MET A 225 15.57 17.79 -12.32
N ARG A 226 16.89 17.64 -12.35
CA ARG A 226 17.82 18.71 -11.97
C ARG A 226 17.72 19.92 -12.89
N GLY A 227 17.64 21.12 -12.29
CA GLY A 227 17.57 22.40 -13.03
C GLY A 227 16.21 22.74 -13.63
N ARG A 228 15.18 21.92 -13.35
CA ARG A 228 13.81 22.13 -13.85
C ARG A 228 12.96 22.84 -12.80
N THR A 229 11.90 23.52 -13.25
CA THR A 229 10.76 23.94 -12.46
C THR A 229 9.51 23.28 -13.04
N LEU A 230 8.75 22.60 -12.21
CA LEU A 230 7.64 21.74 -12.65
C LEU A 230 6.32 22.40 -12.23
N ASP A 231 5.81 23.31 -13.08
CA ASP A 231 4.54 23.99 -12.90
C ASP A 231 3.37 23.14 -13.41
N ASP A 232 2.16 23.38 -12.91
CA ASP A 232 0.90 22.76 -13.32
C ASP A 232 1.00 21.22 -13.43
N SER A 233 1.72 20.58 -12.52
CA SER A 233 2.12 19.19 -12.65
C SER A 233 1.74 18.36 -11.43
N PHE A 234 1.31 17.11 -11.67
CA PHE A 234 1.25 16.10 -10.63
C PHE A 234 2.51 15.23 -10.71
N ILE A 235 3.35 15.31 -9.70
CA ILE A 235 4.69 14.73 -9.71
C ILE A 235 4.73 13.56 -8.74
N ILE A 236 5.23 12.39 -9.19
CA ILE A 236 5.39 11.20 -8.34
C ILE A 236 6.86 10.80 -8.32
N LEU A 237 7.44 10.68 -7.14
CA LEU A 237 8.73 10.02 -6.93
C LEU A 237 8.49 8.67 -6.25
N ASP A 238 8.69 7.60 -7.00
CA ASP A 238 8.53 6.23 -6.52
C ASP A 238 9.86 5.63 -6.05
N GLU A 239 9.83 4.65 -5.14
CA GLU A 239 10.99 3.99 -4.51
C GLU A 239 11.99 5.00 -3.92
N ALA A 240 11.47 6.04 -3.32
CA ALA A 240 12.24 7.18 -2.84
C ALA A 240 13.20 6.85 -1.68
N GLN A 241 13.06 5.69 -1.01
CA GLN A 241 14.05 5.21 -0.04
C GLN A 241 15.44 5.05 -0.67
N ASN A 242 15.48 4.87 -1.99
CA ASN A 242 16.69 4.71 -2.77
C ASN A 242 17.29 6.03 -3.28
N ALA A 243 16.70 7.18 -2.94
CA ALA A 243 17.29 8.49 -3.19
C ALA A 243 18.19 8.90 -2.01
N THR A 244 19.27 9.63 -2.31
CA THR A 244 20.11 10.28 -1.27
C THR A 244 19.39 11.52 -0.72
N PRO A 245 19.81 12.06 0.46
CA PRO A 245 19.26 13.31 0.98
C PRO A 245 19.38 14.49 0.01
N GLU A 246 20.50 14.58 -0.73
CA GLU A 246 20.73 15.62 -1.73
C GLU A 246 19.78 15.46 -2.93
N GLN A 247 19.55 14.24 -3.39
CA GLN A 247 18.60 13.92 -4.46
C GLN A 247 17.17 14.23 -4.04
N MET A 248 16.79 13.87 -2.81
CA MET A 248 15.45 14.17 -2.26
C MET A 248 15.24 15.68 -2.16
N LYS A 249 16.19 16.42 -1.60
CA LYS A 249 16.15 17.89 -1.54
C LYS A 249 16.04 18.49 -2.95
N MET A 250 16.88 18.02 -3.87
CA MET A 250 16.85 18.44 -5.27
C MET A 250 15.47 18.24 -5.88
N PHE A 251 14.84 17.08 -5.68
CA PHE A 251 13.52 16.76 -6.22
C PHE A 251 12.42 17.67 -5.63
N LEU A 252 12.31 17.75 -4.31
CA LEU A 252 11.27 18.52 -3.63
C LEU A 252 11.33 20.02 -3.97
N THR A 253 12.53 20.54 -4.27
CA THR A 253 12.71 21.93 -4.71
C THR A 253 12.44 22.17 -6.19
N ARG A 254 11.98 21.18 -6.95
CA ARG A 254 11.51 21.32 -8.35
C ARG A 254 10.04 21.68 -8.44
N LEU A 255 9.31 21.56 -7.34
CA LEU A 255 7.88 21.88 -7.31
C LEU A 255 7.65 23.34 -7.70
N GLY A 256 6.87 23.54 -8.75
CA GLY A 256 6.46 24.84 -9.24
C GLY A 256 5.03 25.20 -8.81
N PHE A 257 4.51 26.29 -9.36
CA PHE A 257 3.16 26.75 -9.06
C PHE A 257 2.10 25.75 -9.54
N ASN A 258 0.98 25.66 -8.80
CA ASN A 258 -0.16 24.80 -9.10
C ASN A 258 0.24 23.32 -9.27
N SER A 259 1.26 22.87 -8.55
CA SER A 259 1.77 21.49 -8.66
C SER A 259 1.62 20.74 -7.36
N LYS A 260 1.54 19.42 -7.47
CA LYS A 260 1.44 18.48 -6.36
C LYS A 260 2.52 17.42 -6.47
N ALA A 261 3.16 17.09 -5.35
CA ALA A 261 4.16 16.03 -5.30
C ALA A 261 3.74 14.91 -4.36
N VAL A 262 3.84 13.68 -4.83
CA VAL A 262 3.65 12.48 -4.02
C VAL A 262 4.93 11.67 -4.05
N VAL A 263 5.48 11.40 -2.86
CA VAL A 263 6.70 10.62 -2.68
C VAL A 263 6.32 9.29 -2.06
N THR A 264 6.66 8.17 -2.72
CA THR A 264 6.35 6.82 -2.22
C THR A 264 7.62 6.04 -1.92
N GLY A 265 7.59 5.20 -0.89
CA GLY A 265 8.73 4.34 -0.59
C GLY A 265 8.52 3.44 0.63
N ASP A 266 9.47 2.51 0.80
CA ASP A 266 9.55 1.58 1.92
C ASP A 266 10.90 1.75 2.63
N LEU A 267 10.89 2.27 3.85
CA LEU A 267 12.12 2.51 4.62
C LEU A 267 12.86 1.23 5.01
N THR A 268 12.21 0.07 4.90
CA THR A 268 12.82 -1.22 5.23
C THR A 268 13.56 -1.85 4.05
N GLN A 269 13.27 -1.39 2.81
CA GLN A 269 13.80 -1.93 1.57
C GLN A 269 14.73 -0.92 0.86
N THR A 270 15.86 -0.61 1.47
CA THR A 270 16.84 0.29 0.86
C THR A 270 17.95 -0.49 0.16
N ASP A 271 18.20 -0.14 -1.11
CA ASP A 271 19.29 -0.68 -1.94
C ASP A 271 20.50 0.25 -1.97
N LEU A 272 20.51 1.31 -1.15
CA LEU A 272 21.64 2.21 -1.05
C LEU A 272 22.88 1.51 -0.50
N PRO A 273 24.09 1.88 -0.97
CA PRO A 273 25.34 1.35 -0.46
C PRO A 273 25.48 1.49 1.06
N ALA A 274 26.15 0.55 1.70
CA ALA A 274 26.36 0.55 3.15
C ALA A 274 26.95 1.88 3.62
N GLY A 275 26.34 2.50 4.62
CA GLY A 275 26.73 3.79 5.17
C GLY A 275 26.09 5.03 4.52
N GLN A 276 25.37 4.88 3.41
CA GLN A 276 24.63 5.95 2.78
C GLN A 276 23.22 6.08 3.39
N LYS A 277 22.83 7.31 3.74
CA LYS A 277 21.51 7.59 4.34
C LYS A 277 20.43 7.70 3.27
N SER A 278 19.25 7.16 3.57
CA SER A 278 18.07 7.35 2.73
C SER A 278 17.57 8.80 2.83
N GLY A 279 17.36 9.41 1.66
CA GLY A 279 16.74 10.72 1.54
C GLY A 279 15.28 10.73 2.00
N LEU A 280 14.54 9.65 1.75
CA LEU A 280 13.18 9.51 2.25
C LEU A 280 13.15 9.48 3.79
N ALA A 281 14.03 8.69 4.42
CA ALA A 281 14.11 8.65 5.88
C ALA A 281 14.43 10.02 6.48
N THR A 282 15.36 10.75 5.86
CA THR A 282 15.72 12.12 6.26
C THR A 282 14.54 13.08 6.04
N ALA A 283 13.87 13.02 4.89
CA ALA A 283 12.73 13.88 4.58
C ALA A 283 11.56 13.69 5.58
N VAL A 284 11.26 12.44 5.93
CA VAL A 284 10.23 12.11 6.94
C VAL A 284 10.53 12.73 8.31
N GLN A 285 11.79 12.89 8.67
CA GLN A 285 12.19 13.50 9.95
C GLN A 285 12.13 15.02 9.93
N ILE A 286 12.58 15.65 8.83
CA ILE A 286 12.76 17.11 8.78
C ILE A 286 11.52 17.86 8.27
N LEU A 287 10.62 17.19 7.54
CA LEU A 287 9.42 17.82 6.96
C LEU A 287 8.15 17.60 7.80
N ASP A 288 8.26 16.85 8.89
CA ASP A 288 7.14 16.61 9.79
C ASP A 288 6.71 17.93 10.47
N GLY A 289 5.40 18.20 10.47
CA GLY A 289 4.83 19.42 11.04
C GLY A 289 4.92 20.68 10.16
N ILE A 290 5.41 20.58 8.91
CA ILE A 290 5.34 21.69 7.96
C ILE A 290 3.94 21.73 7.34
N ASP A 291 3.31 22.89 7.35
CA ASP A 291 1.99 23.09 6.74
C ASP A 291 1.99 22.70 5.25
N ASP A 292 0.88 22.09 4.81
CA ASP A 292 0.70 21.61 3.43
C ASP A 292 1.63 20.45 3.01
N ILE A 293 2.34 19.84 3.97
CA ILE A 293 3.08 18.59 3.82
C ILE A 293 2.47 17.52 4.72
N ALA A 294 2.08 16.39 4.16
CA ALA A 294 1.56 15.27 4.92
C ALA A 294 2.51 14.05 4.83
N ILE A 295 2.74 13.41 5.96
CA ILE A 295 3.46 12.14 6.05
C ILE A 295 2.47 11.06 6.45
N HIS A 296 2.13 10.20 5.49
CA HIS A 296 1.24 9.06 5.71
C HIS A 296 2.05 7.77 5.88
N ARG A 297 1.79 7.05 6.97
CA ARG A 297 2.47 5.79 7.27
C ARG A 297 1.49 4.64 7.14
N PHE A 298 1.73 3.80 6.15
CA PHE A 298 1.04 2.51 6.01
C PHE A 298 1.60 1.48 6.99
N THR A 299 0.76 0.54 7.36
CA THR A 299 1.09 -0.58 8.23
C THR A 299 0.94 -1.91 7.46
N ASP A 300 1.39 -3.01 8.06
CA ASP A 300 1.20 -4.37 7.50
C ASP A 300 -0.28 -4.71 7.26
N ARG A 301 -1.21 -4.07 7.98
CA ARG A 301 -2.67 -4.24 7.80
C ARG A 301 -3.18 -3.67 6.48
N ASP A 302 -2.46 -2.70 5.93
CA ASP A 302 -2.82 -2.07 4.65
C ASP A 302 -2.30 -2.86 3.44
N VAL A 303 -1.61 -3.97 3.67
CA VAL A 303 -1.07 -4.83 2.60
C VAL A 303 -2.21 -5.56 1.89
N VAL A 304 -2.45 -5.21 0.64
CA VAL A 304 -3.42 -5.85 -0.25
C VAL A 304 -2.65 -6.74 -1.22
N ARG A 305 -2.49 -8.01 -0.87
CA ARG A 305 -1.66 -8.94 -1.62
C ARG A 305 -2.28 -10.34 -1.66
N ASN A 306 -1.98 -11.11 -2.72
CA ASN A 306 -2.40 -12.51 -2.83
C ASN A 306 -1.95 -13.31 -1.59
N LYS A 307 -2.84 -14.12 -1.02
CA LYS A 307 -2.60 -14.92 0.19
C LYS A 307 -1.37 -15.83 0.08
N LEU A 308 -1.14 -16.43 -1.09
CA LEU A 308 0.02 -17.28 -1.32
C LEU A 308 1.32 -16.48 -1.27
N VAL A 309 1.33 -15.30 -1.92
CA VAL A 309 2.50 -14.40 -1.90
C VAL A 309 2.80 -13.92 -0.48
N GLN A 310 1.77 -13.62 0.32
CA GLN A 310 1.94 -13.27 1.73
C GLN A 310 2.57 -14.41 2.53
N LYS A 311 2.10 -15.65 2.35
CA LYS A 311 2.70 -16.84 3.00
C LYS A 311 4.16 -17.05 2.59
N ILE A 312 4.48 -16.82 1.31
CA ILE A 312 5.87 -16.93 0.82
C ILE A 312 6.75 -15.90 1.54
N ILE A 313 6.33 -14.64 1.61
CA ILE A 313 7.12 -13.59 2.26
C ILE A 313 7.37 -13.93 3.74
N LEU A 314 6.33 -14.31 4.48
CA LEU A 314 6.45 -14.69 5.88
C LEU A 314 7.41 -15.88 6.08
N ALA A 315 7.43 -16.82 5.14
CA ALA A 315 8.36 -17.96 5.18
C ALA A 315 9.82 -17.52 5.00
N TYR A 316 10.08 -16.60 4.05
CA TYR A 316 11.43 -16.02 3.85
C TYR A 316 11.87 -15.18 5.06
N GLU A 317 11.02 -14.28 5.55
CA GLU A 317 11.33 -13.48 6.74
C GLU A 317 11.65 -14.33 7.97
N LYS A 318 10.92 -15.43 8.16
CA LYS A 318 11.20 -16.38 9.25
C LYS A 318 12.59 -17.00 9.07
N HIS A 319 12.92 -17.44 7.88
CA HIS A 319 14.22 -18.01 7.55
C HIS A 319 15.36 -17.02 7.80
N ASP A 320 15.20 -15.78 7.35
CA ASP A 320 16.22 -14.73 7.51
C ASP A 320 16.44 -14.35 8.98
N ARG A 321 15.36 -14.30 9.78
CA ARG A 321 15.45 -14.13 11.24
C ARG A 321 16.21 -15.28 11.89
N GLU A 322 15.99 -16.53 11.48
CA GLU A 322 16.69 -17.69 12.00
C GLU A 322 18.20 -17.66 11.65
N ILE A 323 18.55 -17.21 10.43
CA ILE A 323 19.95 -17.01 10.03
C ILE A 323 20.60 -15.91 10.85
N ALA A 324 19.92 -14.77 11.01
CA ALA A 324 20.42 -13.63 11.79
C ALA A 324 20.66 -14.03 13.26
N LEU A 325 19.75 -14.78 13.87
CA LEU A 325 19.89 -15.29 15.23
C LEU A 325 21.07 -16.27 15.37
N LYS A 326 21.27 -17.17 14.39
CA LYS A 326 22.42 -18.09 14.37
C LYS A 326 23.73 -17.33 14.24
N ALA A 327 23.79 -16.31 13.37
CA ALA A 327 24.97 -15.47 13.18
C ALA A 327 25.31 -14.65 14.44
N ALA A 328 24.29 -14.09 15.13
CA ALA A 328 24.47 -13.39 16.38
C ALA A 328 25.05 -14.30 17.49
N LYS A 329 24.48 -15.50 17.68
CA LYS A 329 24.98 -16.50 18.62
C LYS A 329 26.42 -16.93 18.34
N ASN A 330 26.77 -17.11 17.06
CA ASN A 330 28.14 -17.44 16.66
C ASN A 330 29.14 -16.30 16.95
N LYS A 331 28.74 -15.04 16.73
CA LYS A 331 29.56 -13.87 17.08
C LYS A 331 29.79 -13.76 18.59
N GLU A 332 28.77 -13.99 19.39
CA GLU A 332 28.89 -14.00 20.88
C GLU A 332 29.80 -15.15 21.36
N ALA A 333 29.63 -16.34 20.82
CA ALA A 333 30.50 -17.48 21.13
C ALA A 333 31.96 -17.25 20.76
N GLN A 334 32.24 -16.58 19.63
CA GLN A 334 33.58 -16.18 19.23
C GLN A 334 34.17 -15.11 20.15
N LYS A 335 33.39 -14.10 20.52
CA LYS A 335 33.82 -13.06 21.50
C LYS A 335 34.17 -13.71 22.86
N PHE A 336 33.35 -14.64 23.32
CA PHE A 336 33.58 -15.34 24.60
C PHE A 336 34.86 -16.19 24.55
N LYS A 337 35.14 -16.87 23.44
CA LYS A 337 36.36 -17.61 23.23
C LYS A 337 37.60 -16.72 23.17
N TYR A 338 37.49 -15.55 22.51
CA TYR A 338 38.59 -14.60 22.41
C TYR A 338 38.95 -13.99 23.78
N ASN A 339 37.95 -13.55 24.54
CA ASN A 339 38.15 -12.99 25.87
C ASN A 339 38.73 -14.00 26.87
N LYS A 340 38.38 -15.31 26.71
CA LYS A 340 38.94 -16.38 27.56
C LYS A 340 40.39 -16.69 27.23
N LYS A 341 40.81 -16.51 25.96
CA LYS A 341 42.18 -16.72 25.51
C LYS A 341 43.11 -15.60 25.96
N THR A 342 42.68 -14.33 25.89
CA THR A 342 43.44 -13.17 26.39
C THR A 342 43.63 -13.23 27.91
N GLN A 343 42.63 -13.67 28.68
CA GLN A 343 42.81 -13.82 30.16
C GLN A 343 43.70 -15.01 30.58
N SER A 344 44.02 -15.94 29.67
CA SER A 344 44.93 -17.04 29.94
C SER A 344 46.38 -16.79 29.52
N GLU A 345 46.61 -15.76 28.72
CA GLU A 345 47.97 -15.30 28.29
C GLU A 345 48.54 -14.22 29.19
N ASP A 346 47.72 -13.58 30.06
CA ASP A 346 48.17 -12.56 31.06
C ASP A 346 48.46 -13.18 32.47
N LYS A 347 48.49 -14.51 32.57
CA LYS A 347 48.90 -15.23 33.79
C LYS A 347 50.18 -16.05 33.55
#